data_3bb93311e10f34d9052bb43122bdce5a
#
_entry.id   3bb93311e10f34d9052bb43122bdce5a
#
_cell.length_a   1.000
_cell.length_b   1.000
_cell.length_c   1.000
_cell.angle_alpha   90.00
_cell.angle_beta   90.00
_cell.angle_gamma   90.00
#
_symmetry.space_group_name_H-M   'P 1'
#
loop_
_entity.id
_entity.type
_entity.pdbx_description
1 polymer ?
#
loop_
_entity_poly.entity_id
_entity_poly.type
_entity_poly.pdbx_seq_one_letter_code
_entity_poly.pdbx_strand_id
1 'polypeptide(L)'
;MDPQDAKKIASLRRIEAQDDSAMADVIRRVMTEFGAVGQGYSIEDAEVDGMHAAYSSGRSAYFVAHASGVLLGGAGIAPLLGAAPGICELRKMYLLPEGRGQGLGKRLMLRCLAAARELGFSLCYLETLEHMQAARGLYCAFGFQDRESPLGASGHSGCNTWMTLEL
;
A
#
# COMPACT_ATOMS: atom_id res chain seq x y z
N MET A 1 -14.14 28.72 21.39
CA MET A 1 -13.78 27.59 20.51
C MET A 1 -12.61 28.07 19.68
N ASP A 2 -11.41 27.55 20.01
CA ASP A 2 -10.15 27.97 19.42
C ASP A 2 -10.11 27.59 17.93
N PRO A 3 -9.79 28.48 16.99
CA PRO A 3 -9.68 28.16 15.56
C PRO A 3 -8.56 27.15 15.23
N GLN A 4 -7.78 26.72 16.23
CA GLN A 4 -6.67 25.76 16.05
C GLN A 4 -7.08 24.30 16.15
N ASP A 5 -8.32 23.98 16.55
CA ASP A 5 -8.86 22.61 16.68
C ASP A 5 -9.62 22.09 15.44
N ALA A 6 -9.53 22.75 14.33
CA ALA A 6 -9.92 22.12 13.06
C ALA A 6 -8.91 21.01 12.78
N LYS A 7 -9.17 19.83 13.33
CA LYS A 7 -8.48 18.57 13.02
C LYS A 7 -8.34 18.51 11.50
N LYS A 8 -7.14 18.83 10.98
CA LYS A 8 -6.90 18.95 9.54
C LYS A 8 -7.24 17.61 8.91
N ILE A 9 -8.40 17.53 8.28
CA ILE A 9 -8.90 16.31 7.66
C ILE A 9 -7.92 15.89 6.58
N ALA A 10 -7.26 14.76 6.77
CA ALA A 10 -6.38 14.22 5.77
C ALA A 10 -7.18 13.86 4.51
N SER A 11 -6.71 14.29 3.35
CA SER A 11 -7.31 13.99 2.05
C SER A 11 -6.66 12.76 1.42
N LEU A 12 -7.45 12.00 0.65
CA LEU A 12 -6.96 10.90 -0.18
C LEU A 12 -7.29 11.20 -1.64
N ARG A 13 -6.30 11.01 -2.51
CA ARG A 13 -6.47 11.10 -3.96
C ARG A 13 -5.55 10.12 -4.69
N ARG A 14 -5.74 9.96 -5.98
CA ARG A 14 -4.76 9.25 -6.80
C ARG A 14 -3.43 9.99 -6.78
N ILE A 15 -2.34 9.22 -6.89
CA ILE A 15 -0.99 9.76 -6.99
C ILE A 15 -0.84 10.61 -8.27
N GLU A 16 -0.08 11.68 -8.19
CA GLU A 16 0.30 12.54 -9.28
C GLU A 16 1.83 12.57 -9.40
N ALA A 17 2.36 12.97 -10.56
CA ALA A 17 3.81 12.98 -10.81
C ALA A 17 4.60 13.80 -9.77
N GLN A 18 4.01 14.87 -9.28
CA GLN A 18 4.61 15.72 -8.23
C GLN A 18 4.76 15.03 -6.88
N ASP A 19 4.08 13.88 -6.65
CA ASP A 19 4.16 13.13 -5.40
C ASP A 19 5.32 12.12 -5.39
N ASP A 20 5.90 11.80 -6.53
CA ASP A 20 6.86 10.70 -6.69
C ASP A 20 8.01 10.80 -5.68
N SER A 21 8.65 11.95 -5.58
CA SER A 21 9.77 12.16 -4.64
C SER A 21 9.35 11.98 -3.18
N ALA A 22 8.23 12.59 -2.79
CA ALA A 22 7.74 12.50 -1.42
C ALA A 22 7.28 11.06 -1.08
N MET A 23 6.67 10.35 -2.03
CA MET A 23 6.26 8.97 -1.81
C MET A 23 7.46 8.01 -1.74
N ALA A 24 8.49 8.23 -2.55
CA ALA A 24 9.75 7.49 -2.46
C ALA A 24 10.40 7.64 -1.07
N ASP A 25 10.42 8.85 -0.54
CA ASP A 25 10.93 9.11 0.82
C ASP A 25 10.12 8.39 1.90
N VAL A 26 8.78 8.37 1.79
CA VAL A 26 7.91 7.61 2.69
C VAL A 26 8.24 6.12 2.64
N ILE A 27 8.32 5.54 1.44
CA ILE A 27 8.63 4.11 1.26
C ILE A 27 9.96 3.78 1.93
N ARG A 28 11.02 4.53 1.63
CA ARG A 28 12.36 4.29 2.17
C ARG A 28 12.39 4.44 3.69
N ARG A 29 11.77 5.47 4.22
CA ARG A 29 11.72 5.72 5.67
C ARG A 29 10.98 4.60 6.41
N VAL A 30 9.80 4.21 5.94
CA VAL A 30 9.00 3.17 6.60
C VAL A 30 9.64 1.79 6.45
N MET A 31 10.15 1.44 5.28
CA MET A 31 10.83 0.17 5.07
C MET A 31 12.07 0.04 5.96
N THR A 32 12.86 1.11 6.10
CA THR A 32 14.02 1.15 7.00
C THR A 32 13.62 1.02 8.47
N GLU A 33 12.54 1.67 8.88
CA GLU A 33 11.98 1.55 10.25
C GLU A 33 11.68 0.09 10.62
N PHE A 34 11.15 -0.68 9.68
CA PHE A 34 10.82 -2.09 9.91
C PHE A 34 11.94 -3.08 9.54
N GLY A 35 13.13 -2.59 9.21
CA GLY A 35 14.27 -3.42 8.85
C GLY A 35 14.14 -4.15 7.50
N ALA A 36 13.17 -3.72 6.67
CA ALA A 36 12.89 -4.30 5.36
C ALA A 36 13.72 -3.61 4.27
N VAL A 37 15.03 -3.76 4.33
CA VAL A 37 16.00 -3.12 3.44
C VAL A 37 16.83 -4.15 2.69
N GLY A 38 17.26 -3.78 1.48
CA GLY A 38 18.09 -4.62 0.62
C GLY A 38 17.27 -5.48 -0.34
N GLN A 39 17.97 -6.38 -1.01
CA GLN A 39 17.41 -7.23 -2.04
C GLN A 39 16.27 -8.11 -1.49
N GLY A 40 15.20 -8.24 -2.26
CA GLY A 40 14.02 -9.02 -1.87
C GLY A 40 12.93 -8.23 -1.14
N TYR A 41 13.12 -6.93 -0.98
CA TYR A 41 12.10 -6.02 -0.44
C TYR A 41 11.72 -4.94 -1.45
N SER A 42 10.50 -4.41 -1.31
CA SER A 42 9.96 -3.41 -2.25
C SER A 42 10.69 -2.07 -2.24
N ILE A 43 11.59 -1.83 -1.31
CA ILE A 43 12.47 -0.65 -1.29
C ILE A 43 13.42 -0.61 -2.51
N GLU A 44 13.76 -1.79 -3.05
CA GLU A 44 14.64 -1.93 -4.22
C GLU A 44 13.86 -1.96 -5.56
N ASP A 45 12.53 -1.89 -5.53
CA ASP A 45 11.74 -1.89 -6.74
C ASP A 45 12.05 -0.64 -7.58
N ALA A 46 12.29 -0.84 -8.88
CA ALA A 46 12.64 0.25 -9.80
C ALA A 46 11.55 1.35 -9.88
N GLU A 47 10.30 1.01 -9.57
CA GLU A 47 9.17 1.93 -9.61
C GLU A 47 9.13 2.92 -8.42
N VAL A 48 9.93 2.73 -7.37
CA VAL A 48 9.88 3.57 -6.16
C VAL A 48 10.09 5.06 -6.48
N ASP A 49 10.96 5.38 -7.43
CA ASP A 49 11.22 6.76 -7.84
C ASP A 49 10.28 7.27 -8.97
N GLY A 50 9.33 6.46 -9.41
CA GLY A 50 8.38 6.79 -10.47
C GLY A 50 7.01 6.16 -10.26
N MET A 51 6.49 6.27 -9.05
CA MET A 51 5.22 5.65 -8.64
C MET A 51 4.04 6.10 -9.50
N HIS A 52 3.95 7.38 -9.86
CA HIS A 52 2.89 7.87 -10.73
C HIS A 52 2.89 7.14 -12.08
N ALA A 53 4.04 7.06 -12.74
CA ALA A 53 4.15 6.38 -14.03
C ALA A 53 3.82 4.89 -13.91
N ALA A 54 4.30 4.22 -12.84
CA ALA A 54 4.08 2.79 -12.60
C ALA A 54 2.59 2.43 -12.42
N TYR A 55 1.77 3.34 -11.89
CA TYR A 55 0.35 3.11 -11.62
C TYR A 55 -0.60 3.94 -12.48
N SER A 56 -0.12 4.61 -13.52
CA SER A 56 -0.93 5.44 -14.43
C SER A 56 -1.57 4.66 -15.57
N SER A 57 -1.15 3.43 -15.82
CA SER A 57 -1.61 2.60 -16.94
C SER A 57 -2.02 1.20 -16.50
N GLY A 58 -2.75 0.50 -17.35
CA GLY A 58 -3.21 -0.86 -17.10
C GLY A 58 -4.27 -0.92 -15.99
N ARG A 59 -4.38 -2.10 -15.39
CA ARG A 59 -5.33 -2.39 -14.30
C ARG A 59 -4.67 -2.10 -12.94
N SER A 60 -4.21 -0.86 -12.74
CA SER A 60 -3.52 -0.44 -11.52
C SER A 60 -4.02 0.90 -11.02
N ALA A 61 -3.84 1.14 -9.73
CA ALA A 61 -4.15 2.41 -9.08
C ALA A 61 -3.27 2.58 -7.83
N TYR A 62 -2.81 3.79 -7.59
CA TYR A 62 -2.14 4.15 -6.34
C TYR A 62 -2.77 5.40 -5.73
N PHE A 63 -3.00 5.37 -4.43
CA PHE A 63 -3.61 6.46 -3.68
C PHE A 63 -2.64 6.97 -2.63
N VAL A 64 -2.63 8.29 -2.46
CA VAL A 64 -1.80 8.98 -1.47
C VAL A 64 -2.66 9.71 -0.46
N ALA A 65 -2.18 9.78 0.77
CA ALA A 65 -2.82 10.48 1.88
C ALA A 65 -1.99 11.72 2.23
N HIS A 66 -2.65 12.88 2.26
CA HIS A 66 -2.04 14.15 2.65
C HIS A 66 -2.77 14.74 3.85
N ALA A 67 -2.02 15.40 4.72
CA ALA A 67 -2.58 16.30 5.72
C ALA A 67 -1.74 17.57 5.76
N SER A 68 -2.39 18.74 5.74
CA SER A 68 -1.70 20.03 5.81
C SER A 68 -0.64 20.26 4.74
N GLY A 69 -0.85 19.71 3.53
CA GLY A 69 0.10 19.80 2.42
C GLY A 69 1.28 18.82 2.52
N VAL A 70 1.33 17.97 3.54
CA VAL A 70 2.38 16.96 3.72
C VAL A 70 1.84 15.60 3.30
N LEU A 71 2.58 14.87 2.46
CA LEU A 71 2.28 13.51 2.09
C LEU A 71 2.65 12.58 3.26
N LEU A 72 1.67 11.83 3.76
CA LEU A 72 1.81 10.96 4.94
C LEU A 72 1.97 9.48 4.58
N GLY A 73 1.64 9.11 3.35
CA GLY A 73 1.75 7.74 2.89
C GLY A 73 0.84 7.42 1.73
N GLY A 74 0.74 6.14 1.41
CA GLY A 74 -0.09 5.68 0.30
C GLY A 74 -0.27 4.17 0.29
N ALA A 75 -1.08 3.71 -0.66
CA ALA A 75 -1.29 2.31 -0.98
C ALA A 75 -1.79 2.17 -2.42
N GLY A 76 -1.52 1.04 -3.04
CA GLY A 76 -1.98 0.78 -4.39
C GLY A 76 -2.30 -0.67 -4.66
N ILE A 77 -2.92 -0.91 -5.81
CA ILE A 77 -3.18 -2.24 -6.36
C ILE A 77 -2.70 -2.32 -7.81
N ALA A 78 -2.21 -3.49 -8.17
CA ALA A 78 -1.81 -3.81 -9.54
C ALA A 78 -2.00 -5.31 -9.78
N PRO A 79 -2.03 -5.79 -11.03
CA PRO A 79 -2.04 -7.22 -11.31
C PRO A 79 -0.87 -7.93 -10.63
N LEU A 80 -1.12 -9.08 -10.01
CA LEU A 80 -0.06 -9.90 -9.44
C LEU A 80 0.71 -10.59 -10.57
N LEU A 81 2.01 -10.30 -10.67
CA LEU A 81 2.88 -10.92 -11.66
C LEU A 81 2.93 -12.44 -11.47
N GLY A 82 2.86 -13.19 -12.58
CA GLY A 82 2.91 -14.64 -12.55
C GLY A 82 1.67 -15.32 -11.97
N ALA A 83 0.57 -14.60 -11.79
CA ALA A 83 -0.71 -15.13 -11.33
C ALA A 83 -1.80 -15.00 -12.40
N ALA A 84 -2.97 -15.59 -12.13
CA ALA A 84 -4.14 -15.49 -13.01
C ALA A 84 -4.62 -14.02 -13.13
N PRO A 85 -5.23 -13.62 -14.28
CA PRO A 85 -5.63 -12.24 -14.55
C PRO A 85 -6.63 -11.63 -13.55
N GLY A 86 -7.35 -12.47 -12.80
CA GLY A 86 -8.30 -12.04 -11.77
C GLY A 86 -7.68 -11.71 -10.42
N ILE A 87 -6.35 -11.83 -10.28
CA ILE A 87 -5.66 -11.62 -9.01
C ILE A 87 -4.86 -10.31 -9.04
N CYS A 88 -5.15 -9.42 -8.12
CA CYS A 88 -4.33 -8.23 -7.88
C CYS A 88 -3.49 -8.38 -6.61
N GLU A 89 -2.47 -7.54 -6.50
CA GLU A 89 -1.64 -7.38 -5.32
C GLU A 89 -1.84 -6.00 -4.72
N LEU A 90 -2.12 -5.96 -3.41
CA LEU A 90 -2.03 -4.73 -2.62
C LEU A 90 -0.56 -4.43 -2.39
N ARG A 91 -0.10 -3.27 -2.86
CA ARG A 91 1.31 -2.93 -2.88
C ARG A 91 1.61 -1.63 -2.15
N LYS A 92 2.81 -1.60 -1.57
CA LYS A 92 3.42 -0.37 -1.05
C LYS A 92 2.48 0.43 -0.15
N MET A 93 1.79 -0.29 0.75
CA MET A 93 0.91 0.33 1.74
C MET A 93 1.73 0.76 2.95
N TYR A 94 2.13 2.02 2.95
CA TYR A 94 2.99 2.59 3.99
C TYR A 94 2.44 3.92 4.48
N LEU A 95 2.54 4.14 5.80
CA LEU A 95 2.22 5.39 6.46
C LEU A 95 3.37 5.82 7.38
N LEU A 96 3.76 7.07 7.27
CA LEU A 96 4.65 7.69 8.24
C LEU A 96 4.05 7.60 9.66
N PRO A 97 4.88 7.55 10.73
CA PRO A 97 4.40 7.55 12.10
C PRO A 97 3.36 8.64 12.39
N GLU A 98 3.56 9.82 11.82
CA GLU A 98 2.69 10.99 11.95
C GLU A 98 1.28 10.79 11.36
N GLY A 99 1.14 9.86 10.41
CA GLY A 99 -0.13 9.51 9.77
C GLY A 99 -0.86 8.33 10.43
N ARG A 100 -0.22 7.62 11.34
CA ARG A 100 -0.79 6.42 11.98
C ARG A 100 -1.80 6.77 13.06
N GLY A 101 -2.69 5.84 13.38
CA GLY A 101 -3.69 6.03 14.44
C GLY A 101 -4.83 7.00 14.11
N GLN A 102 -4.90 7.51 12.88
CA GLN A 102 -5.90 8.47 12.41
C GLN A 102 -6.91 7.89 11.41
N GLY A 103 -6.92 6.57 11.26
CA GLY A 103 -7.79 5.87 10.32
C GLY A 103 -7.37 5.95 8.86
N LEU A 104 -6.21 6.51 8.54
CA LEU A 104 -5.73 6.64 7.16
C LEU A 104 -5.49 5.29 6.50
N GLY A 105 -4.92 4.33 7.22
CA GLY A 105 -4.72 2.96 6.72
C GLY A 105 -6.03 2.31 6.30
N LYS A 106 -7.08 2.44 7.12
CA LYS A 106 -8.42 1.95 6.80
C LYS A 106 -8.98 2.63 5.54
N ARG A 107 -8.84 3.93 5.42
CA ARG A 107 -9.33 4.70 4.27
C ARG A 107 -8.59 4.33 2.98
N LEU A 108 -7.25 4.17 3.04
CA LEU A 108 -6.44 3.70 1.92
C LEU A 108 -6.86 2.30 1.48
N MET A 109 -7.03 1.37 2.44
CA MET A 109 -7.51 0.01 2.15
C MET A 109 -8.86 0.03 1.43
N LEU A 110 -9.84 0.78 1.94
CA LEU A 110 -11.16 0.91 1.31
C LEU A 110 -11.05 1.40 -0.14
N ARG A 111 -10.20 2.39 -0.40
CA ARG A 111 -9.98 2.91 -1.76
C ARG A 111 -9.32 1.88 -2.67
N CYS A 112 -8.32 1.16 -2.19
CA CYS A 112 -7.66 0.11 -2.94
C CYS A 112 -8.60 -1.04 -3.30
N LEU A 113 -9.38 -1.53 -2.33
CA LEU A 113 -10.33 -2.62 -2.56
C LEU A 113 -11.49 -2.21 -3.49
N ALA A 114 -11.97 -0.97 -3.39
CA ALA A 114 -12.96 -0.43 -4.33
C ALA A 114 -12.38 -0.40 -5.76
N ALA A 115 -11.18 0.15 -5.93
CA ALA A 115 -10.50 0.18 -7.23
C ALA A 115 -10.23 -1.22 -7.78
N ALA A 116 -9.87 -2.18 -6.94
CA ALA A 116 -9.65 -3.57 -7.36
C ALA A 116 -10.93 -4.18 -7.95
N ARG A 117 -12.08 -3.98 -7.29
CA ARG A 117 -13.39 -4.44 -7.80
C ARG A 117 -13.77 -3.74 -9.10
N GLU A 118 -13.62 -2.42 -9.18
CA GLU A 118 -13.90 -1.63 -10.39
C GLU A 118 -13.04 -2.08 -11.58
N LEU A 119 -11.79 -2.48 -11.33
CA LEU A 119 -10.87 -3.02 -12.33
C LEU A 119 -11.09 -4.51 -12.66
N GLY A 120 -12.11 -5.14 -12.05
CA GLY A 120 -12.53 -6.50 -12.36
C GLY A 120 -11.64 -7.60 -11.77
N PHE A 121 -10.95 -7.34 -10.67
CA PHE A 121 -10.27 -8.38 -9.91
C PHE A 121 -11.25 -9.12 -9.00
N SER A 122 -11.00 -10.40 -8.78
CA SER A 122 -11.79 -11.28 -7.91
C SER A 122 -11.06 -11.68 -6.63
N LEU A 123 -9.74 -11.53 -6.61
CA LEU A 123 -8.90 -11.86 -5.45
C LEU A 123 -7.85 -10.76 -5.26
N CYS A 124 -7.68 -10.31 -4.03
CA CYS A 124 -6.60 -9.43 -3.62
C CYS A 124 -5.59 -10.22 -2.79
N TYR A 125 -4.32 -10.13 -3.16
CA TYR A 125 -3.18 -10.76 -2.50
C TYR A 125 -2.28 -9.69 -1.91
N LEU A 126 -1.59 -9.99 -0.83
CA LEU A 126 -0.55 -9.14 -0.27
C LEU A 126 0.58 -9.96 0.35
N GLU A 127 1.73 -9.34 0.45
CA GLU A 127 2.90 -9.83 1.16
C GLU A 127 3.29 -8.84 2.24
N THR A 128 3.70 -9.35 3.40
CA THR A 128 4.10 -8.54 4.54
C THR A 128 5.13 -9.27 5.41
N LEU A 129 5.51 -8.64 6.50
CA LEU A 129 6.39 -9.23 7.52
C LEU A 129 5.58 -9.57 8.77
N GLU A 130 5.85 -10.72 9.37
CA GLU A 130 5.08 -11.18 10.53
C GLU A 130 5.15 -10.21 11.72
N HIS A 131 6.25 -9.46 11.86
CA HIS A 131 6.42 -8.48 12.93
C HIS A 131 5.71 -7.14 12.68
N MET A 132 5.17 -6.89 11.48
CA MET A 132 4.35 -5.72 11.17
C MET A 132 2.92 -5.91 11.70
N GLN A 133 2.77 -6.03 13.01
CA GLN A 133 1.51 -6.45 13.65
C GLN A 133 0.36 -5.48 13.41
N ALA A 134 0.61 -4.17 13.39
CA ALA A 134 -0.44 -3.18 13.14
C ALA A 134 -1.01 -3.31 11.71
N ALA A 135 -0.14 -3.54 10.71
CA ALA A 135 -0.56 -3.79 9.34
C ALA A 135 -1.35 -5.10 9.22
N ARG A 136 -0.85 -6.18 9.82
CA ARG A 136 -1.55 -7.47 9.84
C ARG A 136 -2.92 -7.39 10.51
N GLY A 137 -3.01 -6.67 11.63
CA GLY A 137 -4.29 -6.41 12.31
C GLY A 137 -5.30 -5.69 11.41
N LEU A 138 -4.85 -4.72 10.63
CA LEU A 138 -5.68 -4.04 9.64
C LEU A 138 -6.13 -5.01 8.54
N TYR A 139 -5.24 -5.82 7.99
CA TYR A 139 -5.57 -6.80 6.95
C TYR A 139 -6.60 -7.82 7.45
N CYS A 140 -6.41 -8.38 8.64
CA CYS A 140 -7.37 -9.29 9.25
C CYS A 140 -8.74 -8.64 9.48
N ALA A 141 -8.77 -7.37 9.91
CA ALA A 141 -10.01 -6.63 10.11
C ALA A 141 -10.82 -6.42 8.81
N PHE A 142 -10.14 -6.44 7.65
CA PHE A 142 -10.78 -6.41 6.33
C PHE A 142 -11.14 -7.79 5.77
N GLY A 143 -10.81 -8.86 6.48
CA GLY A 143 -11.14 -10.24 6.11
C GLY A 143 -10.05 -10.96 5.31
N PHE A 144 -8.84 -10.39 5.22
CA PHE A 144 -7.70 -11.11 4.66
C PHE A 144 -7.37 -12.33 5.52
N GLN A 145 -7.07 -13.43 4.87
CA GLN A 145 -6.72 -14.71 5.48
C GLN A 145 -5.28 -15.09 5.15
N ASP A 146 -4.58 -15.64 6.12
CA ASP A 146 -3.21 -16.13 5.94
C ASP A 146 -3.15 -17.27 4.93
N ARG A 147 -2.02 -17.33 4.21
CA ARG A 147 -1.67 -18.41 3.29
C ARG A 147 -0.39 -19.09 3.76
N GLU A 148 -0.25 -20.36 3.42
CA GLU A 148 0.93 -21.15 3.75
C GLU A 148 2.12 -20.88 2.81
N SER A 149 1.86 -20.30 1.63
CA SER A 149 2.87 -20.06 0.60
C SER A 149 2.54 -18.83 -0.26
N PRO A 150 3.56 -18.19 -0.88
CA PRO A 150 3.32 -17.07 -1.78
C PRO A 150 2.53 -17.47 -3.03
N LEU A 151 1.88 -16.48 -3.65
CA LEU A 151 1.30 -16.57 -4.99
C LEU A 151 2.14 -15.78 -5.98
N GLY A 152 2.11 -16.21 -7.24
CA GLY A 152 2.74 -15.47 -8.33
C GLY A 152 4.25 -15.31 -8.18
N ALA A 153 4.76 -14.20 -8.71
CA ALA A 153 6.17 -13.88 -8.77
C ALA A 153 6.41 -12.39 -8.50
N SER A 154 6.09 -11.93 -7.30
CA SER A 154 6.25 -10.52 -6.90
C SER A 154 7.71 -10.07 -6.85
N GLY A 155 8.65 -11.00 -6.63
CA GLY A 155 10.06 -10.70 -6.42
C GLY A 155 10.43 -10.32 -4.98
N HIS A 156 9.47 -10.29 -4.06
CA HIS A 156 9.68 -9.88 -2.66
C HIS A 156 10.01 -11.08 -1.76
N SER A 157 11.13 -11.74 -2.03
CA SER A 157 11.58 -12.93 -1.29
C SER A 157 11.89 -12.68 0.19
N GLY A 158 12.04 -11.42 0.60
CA GLY A 158 12.23 -11.02 2.00
C GLY A 158 10.95 -11.08 2.84
N CYS A 159 9.77 -11.05 2.22
CA CYS A 159 8.50 -11.18 2.92
C CYS A 159 8.28 -12.63 3.38
N ASN A 160 7.69 -12.80 4.56
CA ASN A 160 7.48 -14.11 5.20
C ASN A 160 6.02 -14.36 5.61
N THR A 161 5.12 -13.48 5.21
CA THR A 161 3.68 -13.62 5.47
C THR A 161 2.90 -13.23 4.21
N TRP A 162 1.98 -14.08 3.83
CA TRP A 162 1.16 -13.93 2.63
C TRP A 162 -0.32 -14.03 2.99
N MET A 163 -1.14 -13.15 2.44
CA MET A 163 -2.57 -13.10 2.76
C MET A 163 -3.40 -12.86 1.51
N THR A 164 -4.65 -13.33 1.52
CA THR A 164 -5.61 -13.13 0.43
C THR A 164 -6.97 -12.71 0.94
N LEU A 165 -7.70 -11.97 0.10
CA LEU A 165 -9.09 -11.58 0.29
C LEU A 165 -9.86 -11.78 -1.01
N GLU A 166 -10.98 -12.49 -0.98
CA GLU A 166 -11.95 -12.51 -2.08
C GLU A 166 -12.65 -11.14 -2.17
N LEU A 167 -12.82 -10.63 -3.40
CA LEU A 167 -13.32 -9.26 -3.66
C LEU A 167 -14.81 -9.21 -3.98
#